data_65a88b5f54180569b032576e309464d5
#
_entry.id   65a88b5f54180569b032576e309464d5
#
_cell.length_a   1.000
_cell.length_b   1.000
_cell.length_c   1.000
_cell.angle_alpha   90.00
_cell.angle_beta   90.00
_cell.angle_gamma   90.00
#
_symmetry.space_group_name_H-M   'P 1'
#
loop_
_entity.id
_entity.type
_entity.pdbx_description
1 polymer ?
#
loop_
_entity_poly.entity_id
_entity_poly.type
_entity_poly.pdbx_seq_one_letter_code
_entity_poly.pdbx_strand_id
1 'polypeptide(L)'
;ITHDLAVVAQMADRIKVLLKGDEVETSDTASMLSAPQEDYTKSLWAVRSFRTEPKALPQQEKPLLELRNSCASYGQHPVLHDVSLSLYRGQTLAVIGESGSGKSSTARLITGLLPPTYGEVLYDGQPLPADFRQRSKEQLRRIQMIYQIPDTALNPRQRIVDIIGRPLTFYLGLKGKAMRARVAELLEMIELDPAIYMERQPRELSGGQKQRICIARALAADPQLIICDEVTSALDQLVAEGVLKLLNRIQQQLGVAYLFITHDVATVRAIADEVLVMQRGRVVDHGSRQQIFTPPHQDYTGLLFSSEPQMDPDWLDRLLASRTPQTSNPSLEKV
;
A
#
# COMPACT_ATOMS: atom_id res chain seq x y z
N ILE A 1 -3.45 -11.02 21.29
CA ILE A 1 -4.33 -9.99 20.72
C ILE A 1 -3.76 -9.60 19.37
N THR A 2 -4.58 -9.64 18.33
CA THR A 2 -4.20 -9.28 16.98
C THR A 2 -5.44 -8.81 16.19
N HIS A 3 -5.25 -8.10 15.12
CA HIS A 3 -6.27 -7.76 14.11
C HIS A 3 -6.12 -8.63 12.83
N ASP A 4 -5.12 -9.50 12.78
CA ASP A 4 -4.92 -10.40 11.64
C ASP A 4 -5.73 -11.69 11.84
N LEU A 5 -6.81 -11.81 11.09
CA LEU A 5 -7.73 -12.94 11.16
C LEU A 5 -7.11 -14.25 10.67
N ALA A 6 -6.17 -14.19 9.73
CA ALA A 6 -5.51 -15.39 9.24
C ALA A 6 -4.54 -15.97 10.29
N VAL A 7 -3.83 -15.10 11.01
CA VAL A 7 -2.99 -15.53 12.16
C VAL A 7 -3.86 -16.11 13.26
N VAL A 8 -5.02 -15.51 13.57
CA VAL A 8 -5.95 -16.04 14.58
C VAL A 8 -6.46 -17.42 14.18
N ALA A 9 -6.82 -17.61 12.90
CA ALA A 9 -7.30 -18.89 12.38
C ALA A 9 -6.28 -20.03 12.56
N GLN A 10 -4.98 -19.71 12.51
CA GLN A 10 -3.90 -20.70 12.64
C GLN A 10 -3.49 -21.01 14.07
N MET A 11 -3.66 -20.07 15.00
CA MET A 11 -3.02 -20.14 16.32
C MET A 11 -4.00 -20.25 17.48
N ALA A 12 -5.28 -19.98 17.26
CA ALA A 12 -6.24 -19.90 18.35
C ALA A 12 -7.19 -21.11 18.38
N ASP A 13 -7.40 -21.69 19.55
CA ASP A 13 -8.46 -22.68 19.76
C ASP A 13 -9.83 -22.01 19.88
N ARG A 14 -9.86 -20.80 20.45
CA ARG A 14 -11.07 -19.98 20.61
C ARG A 14 -10.79 -18.53 20.24
N ILE A 15 -11.77 -17.92 19.59
CA ILE A 15 -11.73 -16.52 19.16
C ILE A 15 -12.73 -15.72 19.98
N LYS A 16 -12.26 -14.57 20.49
CA LYS A 16 -13.10 -13.55 21.10
C LYS A 16 -13.00 -12.28 20.28
N VAL A 17 -14.13 -11.82 19.75
CA VAL A 17 -14.24 -10.58 18.99
C VAL A 17 -14.62 -9.44 19.93
N LEU A 18 -13.87 -8.35 19.88
CA LEU A 18 -14.07 -7.15 20.69
C LEU A 18 -14.39 -5.94 19.80
N LEU A 19 -15.35 -5.12 20.23
CA LEU A 19 -15.66 -3.83 19.62
C LEU A 19 -15.74 -2.75 20.70
N LYS A 20 -14.87 -1.74 20.62
CA LYS A 20 -14.80 -0.61 21.57
C LYS A 20 -14.63 -1.01 23.05
N GLY A 21 -14.02 -2.17 23.29
CA GLY A 21 -13.80 -2.72 24.63
C GLY A 21 -14.83 -3.75 25.07
N ASP A 22 -15.97 -3.83 24.41
CA ASP A 22 -17.03 -4.79 24.71
C ASP A 22 -16.84 -6.09 23.91
N GLU A 23 -17.21 -7.22 24.52
CA GLU A 23 -17.27 -8.51 23.85
C GLU A 23 -18.46 -8.56 22.90
N VAL A 24 -18.23 -8.83 21.62
CA VAL A 24 -19.27 -8.98 20.60
C VAL A 24 -19.62 -10.44 20.40
N GLU A 25 -18.61 -11.33 20.26
CA GLU A 25 -18.83 -12.74 19.99
C GLU A 25 -17.65 -13.57 20.52
N THR A 26 -17.94 -14.75 21.05
CA THR A 26 -16.93 -15.73 21.45
C THR A 26 -17.36 -17.12 21.02
N SER A 27 -16.47 -17.84 20.27
CA SER A 27 -16.69 -19.21 19.83
C SER A 27 -15.37 -19.95 19.66
N ASP A 28 -15.43 -21.27 19.44
CA ASP A 28 -14.27 -22.01 18.93
C ASP A 28 -13.91 -21.53 17.52
N THR A 29 -12.65 -21.74 17.13
CA THR A 29 -12.13 -21.21 15.85
C THR A 29 -12.89 -21.73 14.64
N ALA A 30 -13.23 -23.04 14.60
CA ALA A 30 -13.90 -23.63 13.45
C ALA A 30 -15.31 -23.03 13.25
N SER A 31 -16.10 -22.91 14.34
CA SER A 31 -17.41 -22.29 14.32
C SER A 31 -17.35 -20.82 13.96
N MET A 32 -16.39 -20.06 14.51
CA MET A 32 -16.21 -18.64 14.24
C MET A 32 -15.85 -18.36 12.75
N LEU A 33 -15.06 -19.24 12.13
CA LEU A 33 -14.67 -19.10 10.73
C LEU A 33 -15.78 -19.52 9.76
N SER A 34 -16.56 -20.55 10.08
CA SER A 34 -17.56 -21.10 9.17
C SER A 34 -18.92 -20.43 9.27
N ALA A 35 -19.33 -19.99 10.46
CA ALA A 35 -20.68 -19.49 10.72
C ALA A 35 -20.71 -18.42 11.83
N PRO A 36 -20.04 -17.24 11.65
CA PRO A 36 -20.13 -16.14 12.61
C PRO A 36 -21.58 -15.69 12.76
N GLN A 37 -22.00 -15.40 13.97
CA GLN A 37 -23.39 -15.05 14.28
C GLN A 37 -23.60 -13.53 14.22
N GLU A 38 -22.69 -12.77 14.78
CA GLU A 38 -22.82 -11.33 14.93
C GLU A 38 -22.46 -10.58 13.63
N ASP A 39 -23.24 -9.54 13.31
CA ASP A 39 -23.05 -8.77 12.07
C ASP A 39 -21.68 -8.08 12.00
N TYR A 40 -21.16 -7.63 13.14
CA TYR A 40 -19.81 -7.07 13.18
C TYR A 40 -18.76 -8.11 12.84
N THR A 41 -18.87 -9.32 13.39
CA THR A 41 -17.97 -10.44 13.08
C THR A 41 -18.06 -10.81 11.58
N LYS A 42 -19.29 -10.93 11.03
CA LYS A 42 -19.51 -11.16 9.60
C LYS A 42 -18.82 -10.08 8.75
N SER A 43 -18.91 -8.82 9.16
CA SER A 43 -18.26 -7.71 8.44
C SER A 43 -16.74 -7.81 8.44
N LEU A 44 -16.13 -8.26 9.55
CA LEU A 44 -14.68 -8.51 9.61
C LEU A 44 -14.23 -9.60 8.63
N TRP A 45 -15.02 -10.67 8.47
CA TRP A 45 -14.72 -11.77 7.52
C TRP A 45 -14.95 -11.36 6.07
N ALA A 46 -15.94 -10.49 5.79
CA ALA A 46 -16.28 -10.02 4.46
C ALA A 46 -15.24 -9.05 3.86
N VAL A 47 -14.39 -8.43 4.67
CA VAL A 47 -13.36 -7.45 4.24
C VAL A 47 -12.46 -7.98 3.12
N ARG A 48 -12.18 -9.28 3.08
CA ARG A 48 -11.32 -9.88 2.03
C ARG A 48 -12.01 -10.05 0.66
N SER A 49 -13.28 -9.70 0.52
CA SER A 49 -14.05 -9.84 -0.74
C SER A 49 -13.90 -8.66 -1.70
N PHE A 50 -13.42 -7.49 -1.23
CA PHE A 50 -13.23 -6.33 -2.09
C PHE A 50 -12.21 -6.60 -3.21
N ARG A 51 -12.60 -6.35 -4.44
CA ARG A 51 -11.75 -6.47 -5.64
C ARG A 51 -12.10 -5.36 -6.62
N THR A 52 -11.09 -4.81 -7.26
CA THR A 52 -11.28 -3.93 -8.41
C THR A 52 -11.17 -4.73 -9.71
N GLU A 53 -11.91 -4.31 -10.74
CA GLU A 53 -11.67 -4.82 -12.09
C GLU A 53 -10.29 -4.35 -12.57
N PRO A 54 -9.41 -5.29 -13.04
CA PRO A 54 -8.12 -4.90 -13.58
C PRO A 54 -8.30 -4.08 -14.85
N LYS A 55 -7.55 -2.99 -14.95
CA LYS A 55 -7.54 -2.18 -16.16
C LYS A 55 -6.62 -2.81 -17.19
N ALA A 56 -7.07 -2.84 -18.44
CA ALA A 56 -6.21 -3.25 -19.55
C ALA A 56 -5.03 -2.28 -19.68
N LEU A 57 -3.83 -2.82 -19.87
CA LEU A 57 -2.66 -2.00 -20.15
C LEU A 57 -2.86 -1.27 -21.48
N PRO A 58 -2.63 0.03 -21.53
CA PRO A 58 -2.70 0.76 -22.79
C PRO A 58 -1.54 0.33 -23.70
N GLN A 59 -1.85 -0.38 -24.76
CA GLN A 59 -0.85 -0.96 -25.68
C GLN A 59 0.02 0.08 -26.43
N GLN A 60 -0.33 1.37 -26.41
CA GLN A 60 0.35 2.42 -27.19
C GLN A 60 0.53 3.73 -26.41
N GLU A 61 0.23 3.80 -25.13
CA GLU A 61 0.40 5.02 -24.36
C GLU A 61 1.81 5.13 -23.80
N LYS A 62 2.29 6.37 -23.70
CA LYS A 62 3.56 6.71 -23.07
C LYS A 62 3.41 6.55 -21.56
N PRO A 63 4.37 5.88 -20.87
CA PRO A 63 4.34 5.80 -19.43
C PRO A 63 4.32 7.18 -18.76
N LEU A 64 3.53 7.32 -17.70
CA LEU A 64 3.56 8.51 -16.84
C LEU A 64 4.85 8.58 -16.04
N LEU A 65 5.26 7.43 -15.49
CA LEU A 65 6.52 7.25 -14.76
C LEU A 65 7.28 6.07 -15.35
N GLU A 66 8.60 6.22 -15.53
CA GLU A 66 9.47 5.14 -15.97
C GLU A 66 10.79 5.20 -15.19
N LEU A 67 11.23 4.08 -14.70
CA LEU A 67 12.59 3.88 -14.20
C LEU A 67 13.36 3.04 -15.23
N ARG A 68 14.58 3.47 -15.58
CA ARG A 68 15.46 2.75 -16.50
C ARG A 68 16.75 2.38 -15.82
N ASN A 69 16.98 1.08 -15.63
CA ASN A 69 18.20 0.49 -15.08
C ASN A 69 18.71 1.22 -13.84
N SER A 70 17.80 1.62 -12.96
CA SER A 70 18.11 2.52 -11.86
C SER A 70 18.76 1.80 -10.70
N CYS A 71 19.94 2.29 -10.28
CA CYS A 71 20.64 1.86 -9.08
C CYS A 71 20.67 2.99 -8.05
N ALA A 72 20.69 2.65 -6.76
CA ALA A 72 20.81 3.65 -5.69
C ALA A 72 21.52 3.07 -4.46
N SER A 73 22.15 3.96 -3.67
CA SER A 73 22.91 3.58 -2.47
C SER A 73 22.68 4.58 -1.34
N TYR A 74 22.68 4.11 -0.09
CA TYR A 74 22.83 4.94 1.09
C TYR A 74 24.33 4.99 1.47
N GLY A 75 25.00 6.07 1.10
CA GLY A 75 26.46 6.16 1.21
C GLY A 75 27.14 5.07 0.38
N GLN A 76 27.89 4.17 1.03
CA GLN A 76 28.57 3.05 0.36
C GLN A 76 27.73 1.77 0.28
N HIS A 77 26.51 1.75 0.81
CA HIS A 77 25.67 0.56 0.83
C HIS A 77 24.67 0.58 -0.34
N PRO A 78 24.88 -0.24 -1.40
CA PRO A 78 23.94 -0.37 -2.49
C PRO A 78 22.63 -0.99 -2.00
N VAL A 79 21.48 -0.40 -2.39
CA VAL A 79 20.15 -0.85 -1.96
C VAL A 79 19.21 -1.11 -3.13
N LEU A 80 19.49 -0.55 -4.31
CA LEU A 80 18.75 -0.83 -5.54
C LEU A 80 19.75 -1.20 -6.65
N HIS A 81 19.41 -2.25 -7.40
CA HIS A 81 20.26 -2.83 -8.42
C HIS A 81 19.45 -3.04 -9.70
N ASP A 82 19.68 -2.19 -10.70
CA ASP A 82 19.10 -2.33 -12.04
C ASP A 82 17.57 -2.41 -12.03
N VAL A 83 16.94 -1.51 -11.29
CA VAL A 83 15.48 -1.45 -11.18
C VAL A 83 14.91 -0.74 -12.40
N SER A 84 14.05 -1.44 -13.14
CA SER A 84 13.27 -0.89 -14.25
C SER A 84 11.78 -1.15 -14.02
N LEU A 85 10.94 -0.14 -14.26
CA LEU A 85 9.49 -0.23 -14.19
C LEU A 85 8.83 0.86 -15.03
N SER A 86 7.59 0.62 -15.41
CA SER A 86 6.74 1.60 -16.07
C SER A 86 5.38 1.67 -15.36
N LEU A 87 4.81 2.87 -15.24
CA LEU A 87 3.50 3.11 -14.66
C LEU A 87 2.72 4.08 -15.54
N TYR A 88 1.49 3.73 -15.86
CA TYR A 88 0.63 4.50 -16.76
C TYR A 88 -0.42 5.31 -16.00
N ARG A 89 -1.04 6.28 -16.70
CA ARG A 89 -2.07 7.13 -16.10
C ARG A 89 -3.28 6.32 -15.65
N GLY A 90 -3.80 6.65 -14.47
CA GLY A 90 -4.96 5.96 -13.91
C GLY A 90 -4.74 4.48 -13.54
N GLN A 91 -3.50 3.98 -13.63
CA GLN A 91 -3.12 2.61 -13.29
C GLN A 91 -2.67 2.50 -11.83
N THR A 92 -2.81 1.30 -11.26
CA THR A 92 -2.20 0.91 -9.99
C THR A 92 -1.12 -0.15 -10.23
N LEU A 93 0.15 0.24 -10.07
CA LEU A 93 1.29 -0.67 -10.00
C LEU A 93 1.58 -1.01 -8.54
N ALA A 94 1.40 -2.26 -8.14
CA ALA A 94 1.78 -2.73 -6.83
C ALA A 94 3.25 -3.18 -6.81
N VAL A 95 3.99 -2.78 -5.78
CA VAL A 95 5.37 -3.23 -5.51
C VAL A 95 5.36 -4.04 -4.24
N ILE A 96 5.68 -5.34 -4.35
CA ILE A 96 5.65 -6.30 -3.24
C ILE A 96 7.03 -6.91 -2.99
N GLY A 97 7.19 -7.54 -1.83
CA GLY A 97 8.41 -8.23 -1.40
C GLY A 97 8.57 -8.12 0.12
N GLU A 98 9.50 -8.90 0.67
CA GLU A 98 9.80 -8.89 2.10
C GLU A 98 10.33 -7.54 2.61
N SER A 99 10.36 -7.37 3.93
CA SER A 99 10.99 -6.19 4.54
C SER A 99 12.46 -6.10 4.14
N GLY A 100 12.93 -4.90 3.76
CA GLY A 100 14.30 -4.70 3.26
C GLY A 100 14.51 -5.05 1.78
N SER A 101 13.50 -5.48 1.03
CA SER A 101 13.65 -5.81 -0.41
C SER A 101 13.90 -4.60 -1.33
N GLY A 102 13.81 -3.36 -0.83
CA GLY A 102 14.07 -2.13 -1.60
C GLY A 102 12.84 -1.30 -1.99
N LYS A 103 11.63 -1.70 -1.62
CA LYS A 103 10.35 -1.02 -1.98
C LYS A 103 10.33 0.47 -1.62
N SER A 104 10.54 0.81 -0.36
CA SER A 104 10.56 2.22 0.09
C SER A 104 11.77 2.99 -0.45
N SER A 105 12.88 2.31 -0.75
CA SER A 105 14.04 2.92 -1.43
C SER A 105 13.68 3.29 -2.88
N THR A 106 12.89 2.47 -3.57
CA THR A 106 12.35 2.78 -4.91
C THR A 106 11.43 4.01 -4.84
N ALA A 107 10.56 4.12 -3.85
CA ALA A 107 9.74 5.32 -3.64
C ALA A 107 10.59 6.58 -3.42
N ARG A 108 11.65 6.48 -2.61
CA ARG A 108 12.57 7.60 -2.35
C ARG A 108 13.39 7.98 -3.58
N LEU A 109 13.76 7.01 -4.42
CA LEU A 109 14.41 7.26 -5.69
C LEU A 109 13.48 8.04 -6.63
N ILE A 110 12.24 7.60 -6.79
CA ILE A 110 11.24 8.28 -7.63
C ILE A 110 10.98 9.70 -7.14
N THR A 111 10.87 9.92 -5.84
CA THR A 111 10.64 11.26 -5.25
C THR A 111 11.88 12.15 -5.25
N GLY A 112 13.06 11.63 -5.57
CA GLY A 112 14.34 12.36 -5.55
C GLY A 112 14.91 12.56 -4.15
N LEU A 113 14.36 11.87 -3.14
CA LEU A 113 14.91 11.81 -1.78
C LEU A 113 16.14 10.89 -1.68
N LEU A 114 16.27 9.96 -2.61
CA LEU A 114 17.44 9.10 -2.80
C LEU A 114 17.89 9.25 -4.27
N PRO A 115 18.94 10.03 -4.56
CA PRO A 115 19.44 10.17 -5.92
C PRO A 115 19.93 8.85 -6.50
N PRO A 116 19.64 8.54 -7.78
CA PRO A 116 20.21 7.37 -8.44
C PRO A 116 21.74 7.50 -8.56
N THR A 117 22.44 6.38 -8.38
CA THR A 117 23.88 6.25 -8.65
C THR A 117 24.13 5.89 -10.11
N TYR A 118 23.14 5.27 -10.77
CA TYR A 118 23.12 4.93 -12.19
C TYR A 118 21.67 4.84 -12.66
N GLY A 119 21.44 4.99 -13.97
CA GLY A 119 20.11 4.98 -14.57
C GLY A 119 19.38 6.31 -14.40
N GLU A 120 18.11 6.34 -14.74
CA GLU A 120 17.30 7.56 -14.75
C GLU A 120 15.85 7.32 -14.34
N VAL A 121 15.21 8.39 -13.85
CA VAL A 121 13.78 8.46 -13.59
C VAL A 121 13.17 9.41 -14.61
N LEU A 122 12.22 8.92 -15.40
CA LEU A 122 11.49 9.75 -16.36
C LEU A 122 10.05 9.95 -15.87
N TYR A 123 9.58 11.16 -16.05
CA TYR A 123 8.20 11.54 -15.83
C TYR A 123 7.63 12.14 -17.11
N ASP A 124 6.55 11.55 -17.59
CA ASP A 124 5.97 11.91 -18.89
C ASP A 124 7.03 11.91 -20.03
N GLY A 125 7.98 10.93 -19.95
CA GLY A 125 9.10 10.71 -20.85
C GLY A 125 10.17 11.78 -20.81
N GLN A 126 10.19 12.66 -19.82
CA GLN A 126 11.24 13.63 -19.58
C GLN A 126 12.05 13.24 -18.34
N PRO A 127 13.39 13.28 -18.39
CA PRO A 127 14.21 12.97 -17.22
C PRO A 127 13.90 13.94 -16.07
N LEU A 128 13.70 13.38 -14.87
CA LEU A 128 13.59 14.15 -13.65
C LEU A 128 14.99 14.45 -13.10
N PRO A 129 15.24 15.65 -12.55
CA PRO A 129 16.43 15.90 -11.75
C PRO A 129 16.56 14.86 -10.62
N ALA A 130 17.78 14.34 -10.43
CA ALA A 130 18.07 13.29 -9.47
C ALA A 130 17.71 13.69 -8.02
N ASP A 131 18.06 14.92 -7.62
CA ASP A 131 17.74 15.48 -6.30
C ASP A 131 16.45 16.30 -6.36
N PHE A 132 15.51 16.05 -5.42
CA PHE A 132 14.23 16.78 -5.33
C PHE A 132 14.41 18.30 -5.23
N ARG A 133 15.54 18.81 -4.68
CA ARG A 133 15.83 20.24 -4.56
C ARG A 133 16.02 20.91 -5.92
N GLN A 134 16.37 20.15 -6.94
CA GLN A 134 16.57 20.63 -8.31
C GLN A 134 15.29 20.52 -9.16
N ARG A 135 14.26 19.86 -8.64
CA ARG A 135 12.98 19.68 -9.33
C ARG A 135 12.17 20.97 -9.29
N SER A 136 11.50 21.28 -10.39
CA SER A 136 10.57 22.39 -10.45
C SER A 136 9.39 22.17 -9.49
N LYS A 137 8.71 23.26 -9.12
CA LYS A 137 7.49 23.21 -8.31
C LYS A 137 6.42 22.32 -8.94
N GLU A 138 6.31 22.36 -10.27
CA GLU A 138 5.36 21.53 -11.02
C GLU A 138 5.71 20.05 -10.94
N GLN A 139 6.97 19.67 -11.09
CA GLN A 139 7.42 18.28 -10.95
C GLN A 139 7.17 17.75 -9.53
N LEU A 140 7.44 18.57 -8.50
CA LEU A 140 7.15 18.19 -7.11
C LEU A 140 5.66 18.08 -6.84
N ARG A 141 4.84 18.93 -7.44
CA ARG A 141 3.38 18.92 -7.31
C ARG A 141 2.77 17.65 -7.87
N ARG A 142 3.22 17.21 -9.03
CA ARG A 142 2.66 16.08 -9.78
C ARG A 142 2.91 14.72 -9.16
N ILE A 143 3.97 14.58 -8.36
CA ILE A 143 4.35 13.32 -7.68
C ILE A 143 4.25 13.54 -6.17
N GLN A 144 3.26 12.94 -5.55
CA GLN A 144 3.05 13.02 -4.10
C GLN A 144 3.27 11.66 -3.44
N MET A 145 3.57 11.66 -2.15
CA MET A 145 3.81 10.44 -1.38
C MET A 145 2.99 10.45 -0.09
N ILE A 146 2.34 9.34 0.19
CA ILE A 146 1.69 9.05 1.46
C ILE A 146 2.57 8.05 2.20
N TYR A 147 3.02 8.45 3.39
CA TYR A 147 3.93 7.67 4.22
C TYR A 147 3.19 6.64 5.07
N GLN A 148 3.88 5.58 5.44
CA GLN A 148 3.40 4.45 6.23
C GLN A 148 2.75 4.85 7.56
N ILE A 149 3.37 5.78 8.30
CA ILE A 149 2.93 6.16 9.65
C ILE A 149 2.36 7.58 9.62
N PRO A 150 1.02 7.74 9.71
CA PRO A 150 0.38 9.06 9.69
C PRO A 150 0.85 9.99 10.81
N ASP A 151 1.13 9.45 12.00
CA ASP A 151 1.56 10.24 13.15
C ASP A 151 2.92 10.94 12.93
N THR A 152 3.80 10.36 12.14
CA THR A 152 5.08 11.00 11.78
C THR A 152 4.93 11.97 10.61
N ALA A 153 3.89 11.78 9.79
CA ALA A 153 3.63 12.58 8.61
C ALA A 153 2.83 13.86 8.90
N LEU A 154 2.05 13.89 9.98
CA LEU A 154 1.20 15.02 10.35
C LEU A 154 1.79 15.76 11.56
N ASN A 155 1.91 17.09 11.46
CA ASN A 155 2.34 17.90 12.61
C ASN A 155 1.21 17.94 13.66
N PRO A 156 1.39 17.37 14.86
CA PRO A 156 0.32 17.22 15.85
C PRO A 156 -0.17 18.56 16.44
N ARG A 157 0.55 19.66 16.20
CA ARG A 157 0.22 21.01 16.69
C ARG A 157 -0.53 21.85 15.67
N GLN A 158 -0.61 21.40 14.41
CA GLN A 158 -1.33 22.13 13.36
C GLN A 158 -2.77 21.64 13.25
N ARG A 159 -3.67 22.55 12.87
CA ARG A 159 -5.06 22.18 12.54
C ARG A 159 -5.10 21.51 11.17
N ILE A 160 -6.13 20.73 10.94
CA ILE A 160 -6.33 20.02 9.67
C ILE A 160 -6.41 20.98 8.50
N VAL A 161 -7.08 22.13 8.67
CA VAL A 161 -7.11 23.17 7.63
C VAL A 161 -5.73 23.69 7.26
N ASP A 162 -4.81 23.80 8.19
CA ASP A 162 -3.45 24.26 7.94
C ASP A 162 -2.62 23.17 7.26
N ILE A 163 -2.81 21.92 7.65
CA ILE A 163 -2.11 20.76 7.07
C ILE A 163 -2.49 20.55 5.59
N ILE A 164 -3.80 20.55 5.27
CA ILE A 164 -4.30 20.37 3.90
C ILE A 164 -4.13 21.68 3.11
N GLY A 165 -4.26 22.83 3.75
CA GLY A 165 -4.12 24.15 3.12
C GLY A 165 -2.70 24.49 2.68
N ARG A 166 -1.67 23.91 3.33
CA ARG A 166 -0.27 24.19 2.99
C ARG A 166 0.10 23.82 1.56
N PRO A 167 -0.17 22.61 1.04
CA PRO A 167 0.05 22.29 -0.38
C PRO A 167 -0.75 23.19 -1.32
N LEU A 168 -2.02 23.51 -1.01
CA LEU A 168 -2.84 24.40 -1.80
C LEU A 168 -2.21 25.79 -1.96
N THR A 169 -1.70 26.33 -0.86
CA THR A 169 -1.02 27.63 -0.87
C THR A 169 0.33 27.54 -1.58
N PHE A 170 1.12 26.53 -1.28
CA PHE A 170 2.47 26.38 -1.82
C PHE A 170 2.49 26.11 -3.31
N TYR A 171 1.68 25.14 -3.77
CA TYR A 171 1.69 24.71 -5.18
C TYR A 171 0.73 25.53 -6.06
N LEU A 172 -0.47 25.84 -5.57
CA LEU A 172 -1.54 26.43 -6.36
C LEU A 172 -1.78 27.92 -6.05
N GLY A 173 -1.08 28.49 -5.06
CA GLY A 173 -1.22 29.89 -4.68
C GLY A 173 -2.55 30.24 -4.00
N LEU A 174 -3.38 29.26 -3.64
CA LEU A 174 -4.67 29.51 -3.00
C LEU A 174 -4.49 30.05 -1.57
N LYS A 175 -5.27 31.05 -1.20
CA LYS A 175 -5.23 31.71 0.12
C LYS A 175 -6.63 32.04 0.64
N GLY A 176 -6.74 32.33 1.95
CA GLY A 176 -7.94 32.81 2.58
C GLY A 176 -9.18 31.95 2.33
N LYS A 177 -10.28 32.58 1.89
CA LYS A 177 -11.56 31.89 1.67
C LYS A 177 -11.48 30.78 0.61
N ALA A 178 -10.76 31.03 -0.51
CA ALA A 178 -10.61 30.05 -1.59
C ALA A 178 -9.86 28.80 -1.13
N MET A 179 -8.79 28.95 -0.34
CA MET A 179 -8.06 27.84 0.25
C MET A 179 -8.96 27.05 1.20
N ARG A 180 -9.72 27.70 2.09
CA ARG A 180 -10.63 27.02 3.04
C ARG A 180 -11.76 26.28 2.31
N ALA A 181 -12.34 26.86 1.26
CA ALA A 181 -13.35 26.19 0.44
C ALA A 181 -12.78 24.91 -0.20
N ARG A 182 -11.56 24.98 -0.76
CA ARG A 182 -10.92 23.79 -1.33
C ARG A 182 -10.56 22.74 -0.28
N VAL A 183 -10.18 23.15 0.93
CA VAL A 183 -9.97 22.20 2.06
C VAL A 183 -11.28 21.49 2.41
N ALA A 184 -12.42 22.20 2.43
CA ALA A 184 -13.73 21.60 2.69
C ALA A 184 -14.07 20.53 1.65
N GLU A 185 -13.93 20.83 0.35
CA GLU A 185 -14.14 19.86 -0.73
C GLU A 185 -13.26 18.61 -0.59
N LEU A 186 -11.98 18.79 -0.23
CA LEU A 186 -11.06 17.66 -0.01
C LEU A 186 -11.44 16.82 1.21
N LEU A 187 -11.94 17.44 2.28
CA LEU A 187 -12.45 16.73 3.45
C LEU A 187 -13.70 15.90 3.11
N GLU A 188 -14.65 16.47 2.35
CA GLU A 188 -15.81 15.73 1.85
C GLU A 188 -15.41 14.56 0.96
N MET A 189 -14.43 14.77 0.07
CA MET A 189 -13.91 13.71 -0.81
C MET A 189 -13.35 12.52 -0.03
N ILE A 190 -12.75 12.76 1.13
CA ILE A 190 -12.23 11.70 2.01
C ILE A 190 -13.24 11.26 3.09
N GLU A 191 -14.51 11.61 2.96
CA GLU A 191 -15.62 11.25 3.86
C GLU A 191 -15.43 11.75 5.30
N LEU A 192 -14.92 12.95 5.46
CA LEU A 192 -14.83 13.66 6.73
C LEU A 192 -15.59 14.99 6.64
N ASP A 193 -16.56 15.22 7.55
CA ASP A 193 -17.35 16.44 7.59
C ASP A 193 -16.47 17.68 7.86
N PRO A 194 -16.40 18.67 6.96
CA PRO A 194 -15.59 19.86 7.14
C PRO A 194 -15.96 20.65 8.41
N ALA A 195 -17.23 20.69 8.78
CA ALA A 195 -17.71 21.41 9.96
C ALA A 195 -17.14 20.84 11.26
N ILE A 196 -16.86 19.52 11.27
CA ILE A 196 -16.34 18.80 12.43
C ILE A 196 -14.82 18.79 12.44
N TYR A 197 -14.18 18.54 11.27
CA TYR A 197 -12.76 18.16 11.23
C TYR A 197 -11.81 19.29 10.87
N MET A 198 -12.26 20.35 10.20
CA MET A 198 -11.38 21.40 9.67
C MET A 198 -10.50 22.07 10.74
N GLU A 199 -11.06 22.33 11.92
CA GLU A 199 -10.38 23.02 13.03
C GLU A 199 -9.71 22.07 14.03
N ARG A 200 -9.92 20.75 13.91
CA ARG A 200 -9.29 19.76 14.80
C ARG A 200 -7.79 19.63 14.54
N GLN A 201 -7.10 19.01 15.50
CA GLN A 201 -5.70 18.64 15.42
C GLN A 201 -5.56 17.12 15.24
N PRO A 202 -4.45 16.61 14.65
CA PRO A 202 -4.25 15.18 14.45
C PRO A 202 -4.40 14.32 15.70
N ARG A 203 -4.02 14.83 16.88
CA ARG A 203 -4.14 14.11 18.15
C ARG A 203 -5.59 13.77 18.55
N GLU A 204 -6.59 14.45 17.94
CA GLU A 204 -8.00 14.25 18.18
C GLU A 204 -8.65 13.25 17.21
N LEU A 205 -7.83 12.63 16.34
CA LEU A 205 -8.28 11.75 15.27
C LEU A 205 -7.87 10.31 15.52
N SER A 206 -8.72 9.37 15.05
CA SER A 206 -8.37 7.95 14.97
C SER A 206 -7.28 7.71 13.90
N GLY A 207 -6.63 6.53 13.92
CA GLY A 207 -5.62 6.15 12.92
C GLY A 207 -6.14 6.23 11.48
N GLY A 208 -7.33 5.69 11.21
CA GLY A 208 -7.96 5.75 9.89
C GLY A 208 -8.33 7.17 9.46
N GLN A 209 -8.77 8.04 10.39
CA GLN A 209 -9.01 9.45 10.09
C GLN A 209 -7.72 10.18 9.76
N LYS A 210 -6.63 9.95 10.50
CA LYS A 210 -5.30 10.50 10.19
C LYS A 210 -4.83 10.07 8.80
N GLN A 211 -5.03 8.79 8.45
CA GLN A 211 -4.68 8.27 7.13
C GLN A 211 -5.47 8.99 6.02
N ARG A 212 -6.78 9.19 6.20
CA ARG A 212 -7.61 9.97 5.27
C ARG A 212 -7.10 11.41 5.13
N ILE A 213 -6.66 12.06 6.22
CA ILE A 213 -6.04 13.41 6.15
C ILE A 213 -4.72 13.38 5.35
N CYS A 214 -3.89 12.35 5.48
CA CYS A 214 -2.69 12.19 4.64
C CYS A 214 -3.04 12.08 3.15
N ILE A 215 -4.12 11.38 2.80
CA ILE A 215 -4.64 11.29 1.44
C ILE A 215 -5.10 12.67 0.96
N ALA A 216 -5.93 13.40 1.72
CA ALA A 216 -6.39 14.74 1.37
C ALA A 216 -5.22 15.73 1.19
N ARG A 217 -4.19 15.64 2.03
CA ARG A 217 -2.98 16.47 1.90
C ARG A 217 -2.23 16.18 0.59
N ALA A 218 -2.13 14.92 0.18
CA ALA A 218 -1.53 14.56 -1.11
C ALA A 218 -2.38 15.09 -2.27
N LEU A 219 -3.70 14.91 -2.22
CA LEU A 219 -4.64 15.42 -3.23
C LEU A 219 -4.65 16.94 -3.36
N ALA A 220 -4.37 17.66 -2.27
CA ALA A 220 -4.29 19.11 -2.26
C ALA A 220 -3.21 19.68 -3.20
N ALA A 221 -2.23 18.88 -3.59
CA ALA A 221 -1.26 19.26 -4.62
C ALA A 221 -1.77 19.07 -6.05
N ASP A 222 -2.96 18.50 -6.27
CA ASP A 222 -3.48 18.09 -7.59
C ASP A 222 -2.48 17.18 -8.34
N PRO A 223 -2.13 16.02 -7.76
CA PRO A 223 -1.11 15.12 -8.29
C PRO A 223 -1.61 14.31 -9.49
N GLN A 224 -0.67 13.82 -10.30
CA GLN A 224 -0.94 12.81 -11.32
C GLN A 224 -0.48 11.41 -10.87
N LEU A 225 0.47 11.36 -9.94
CA LEU A 225 1.00 10.14 -9.32
C LEU A 225 1.00 10.28 -7.80
N ILE A 226 0.44 9.29 -7.12
CA ILE A 226 0.57 9.15 -5.67
C ILE A 226 1.30 7.85 -5.35
N ILE A 227 2.39 7.95 -4.62
CA ILE A 227 3.11 6.81 -4.06
C ILE A 227 2.50 6.50 -2.70
N CYS A 228 1.94 5.32 -2.56
CA CYS A 228 1.32 4.82 -1.33
C CYS A 228 2.30 3.85 -0.65
N ASP A 229 3.09 4.31 0.33
CA ASP A 229 4.06 3.48 1.02
C ASP A 229 3.42 2.88 2.28
N GLU A 230 2.99 1.62 2.18
CA GLU A 230 2.33 0.83 3.23
C GLU A 230 1.14 1.53 3.92
N VAL A 231 0.30 2.20 3.15
CA VAL A 231 -0.77 3.08 3.66
C VAL A 231 -1.87 2.38 4.47
N THR A 232 -1.93 1.06 4.45
CA THR A 232 -2.92 0.24 5.17
C THR A 232 -2.34 -0.60 6.31
N SER A 233 -1.00 -0.70 6.43
CA SER A 233 -0.33 -1.63 7.33
C SER A 233 -0.57 -1.38 8.83
N ALA A 234 -0.83 -0.12 9.22
CA ALA A 234 -1.08 0.29 10.61
C ALA A 234 -2.57 0.37 10.97
N LEU A 235 -3.47 -0.10 10.09
CA LEU A 235 -4.91 0.00 10.24
C LEU A 235 -5.52 -1.38 10.49
N ASP A 236 -6.63 -1.41 11.24
CA ASP A 236 -7.46 -2.60 11.29
C ASP A 236 -8.08 -2.91 9.91
N GLN A 237 -8.50 -4.15 9.69
CA GLN A 237 -8.92 -4.63 8.38
C GLN A 237 -10.11 -3.86 7.79
N LEU A 238 -11.12 -3.50 8.62
CA LEU A 238 -12.29 -2.74 8.14
C LEU A 238 -11.91 -1.32 7.72
N VAL A 239 -11.07 -0.66 8.51
CA VAL A 239 -10.56 0.68 8.19
C VAL A 239 -9.68 0.64 6.96
N ALA A 240 -8.81 -0.38 6.83
CA ALA A 240 -7.97 -0.58 5.66
C ALA A 240 -8.78 -0.74 4.37
N GLU A 241 -9.84 -1.59 4.39
CA GLU A 241 -10.77 -1.73 3.25
C GLU A 241 -11.44 -0.40 2.90
N GLY A 242 -11.90 0.36 3.90
CA GLY A 242 -12.48 1.68 3.69
C GLY A 242 -11.51 2.65 2.99
N VAL A 243 -10.22 2.61 3.36
CA VAL A 243 -9.17 3.40 2.71
C VAL A 243 -8.93 2.92 1.27
N LEU A 244 -8.91 1.61 1.01
CA LEU A 244 -8.74 1.07 -0.35
C LEU A 244 -9.91 1.45 -1.27
N LYS A 245 -11.15 1.35 -0.78
CA LYS A 245 -12.36 1.80 -1.51
C LYS A 245 -12.29 3.30 -1.82
N LEU A 246 -11.87 4.12 -0.86
CA LEU A 246 -11.66 5.55 -1.03
C LEU A 246 -10.61 5.83 -2.13
N LEU A 247 -9.45 5.20 -2.08
CA LEU A 247 -8.38 5.37 -3.08
C LEU A 247 -8.86 4.96 -4.49
N ASN A 248 -9.58 3.84 -4.60
CA ASN A 248 -10.16 3.39 -5.88
C ASN A 248 -11.16 4.42 -6.44
N ARG A 249 -12.06 4.95 -5.60
CA ARG A 249 -13.01 6.00 -6.01
C ARG A 249 -12.29 7.26 -6.49
N ILE A 250 -11.28 7.72 -5.75
CA ILE A 250 -10.45 8.87 -6.13
C ILE A 250 -9.77 8.63 -7.48
N GLN A 251 -9.22 7.43 -7.70
CA GLN A 251 -8.60 7.06 -8.96
C GLN A 251 -9.59 7.14 -10.13
N GLN A 252 -10.81 6.61 -9.95
CA GLN A 252 -11.85 6.66 -10.97
C GLN A 252 -12.30 8.09 -11.28
N GLN A 253 -12.37 8.97 -10.28
CA GLN A 253 -12.80 10.36 -10.43
C GLN A 253 -11.73 11.27 -11.03
N LEU A 254 -10.46 11.10 -10.63
CA LEU A 254 -9.38 12.02 -10.94
C LEU A 254 -8.35 11.46 -11.94
N GLY A 255 -8.40 10.18 -12.28
CA GLY A 255 -7.42 9.54 -13.16
C GLY A 255 -6.00 9.46 -12.60
N VAL A 256 -5.84 9.56 -11.28
CA VAL A 256 -4.52 9.50 -10.60
C VAL A 256 -3.93 8.11 -10.73
N ALA A 257 -2.64 8.02 -11.04
CA ALA A 257 -1.88 6.77 -10.99
C ALA A 257 -1.41 6.49 -9.56
N TYR A 258 -1.37 5.20 -9.18
CA TYR A 258 -0.83 4.77 -7.89
C TYR A 258 0.39 3.86 -8.07
N LEU A 259 1.48 4.19 -7.39
CA LEU A 259 2.52 3.22 -7.04
C LEU A 259 2.23 2.73 -5.62
N PHE A 260 1.74 1.51 -5.48
CA PHE A 260 1.26 0.98 -4.21
C PHE A 260 2.27 -0.01 -3.63
N ILE A 261 2.99 0.41 -2.60
CA ILE A 261 3.99 -0.41 -1.91
C ILE A 261 3.32 -1.08 -0.71
N THR A 262 3.39 -2.41 -0.65
CA THR A 262 2.85 -3.19 0.46
C THR A 262 3.52 -4.56 0.56
N HIS A 263 3.45 -5.18 1.73
CA HIS A 263 3.76 -6.58 1.94
C HIS A 263 2.49 -7.45 2.03
N ASP A 264 1.31 -6.83 2.07
CA ASP A 264 0.01 -7.51 2.14
C ASP A 264 -0.47 -7.92 0.74
N VAL A 265 -0.35 -9.21 0.44
CA VAL A 265 -0.74 -9.82 -0.85
C VAL A 265 -2.25 -9.73 -1.09
N ALA A 266 -3.06 -9.77 -0.02
CA ALA A 266 -4.51 -9.63 -0.15
C ALA A 266 -4.90 -8.23 -0.67
N THR A 267 -4.24 -7.18 -0.18
CA THR A 267 -4.37 -5.81 -0.70
C THR A 267 -4.00 -5.74 -2.19
N VAL A 268 -2.88 -6.37 -2.58
CA VAL A 268 -2.45 -6.37 -3.99
C VAL A 268 -3.48 -7.06 -4.89
N ARG A 269 -3.99 -8.22 -4.48
CA ARG A 269 -5.09 -8.92 -5.19
C ARG A 269 -6.35 -8.06 -5.33
N ALA A 270 -6.57 -7.15 -4.38
CA ALA A 270 -7.75 -6.30 -4.37
C ALA A 270 -7.68 -5.14 -5.38
N ILE A 271 -6.53 -4.48 -5.51
CA ILE A 271 -6.45 -3.16 -6.17
C ILE A 271 -5.46 -3.04 -7.34
N ALA A 272 -4.48 -3.96 -7.45
CA ALA A 272 -3.44 -3.82 -8.46
C ALA A 272 -3.94 -4.11 -9.88
N ASP A 273 -3.43 -3.38 -10.86
CA ASP A 273 -3.53 -3.70 -12.28
C ASP A 273 -2.31 -4.51 -12.71
N GLU A 274 -1.12 -4.06 -12.28
CA GLU A 274 0.17 -4.75 -12.44
C GLU A 274 0.86 -4.94 -11.10
N VAL A 275 1.73 -5.95 -11.03
CA VAL A 275 2.48 -6.30 -9.84
C VAL A 275 3.96 -6.45 -10.20
N LEU A 276 4.81 -5.85 -9.38
CA LEU A 276 6.26 -5.93 -9.44
C LEU A 276 6.76 -6.54 -8.13
N VAL A 277 7.49 -7.64 -8.24
CA VAL A 277 8.03 -8.37 -7.09
C VAL A 277 9.49 -8.01 -6.91
N MET A 278 9.85 -7.53 -5.73
CA MET A 278 11.22 -7.12 -5.39
C MET A 278 11.85 -8.05 -4.37
N GLN A 279 13.10 -8.42 -4.62
CA GLN A 279 13.96 -9.15 -3.69
C GLN A 279 15.36 -8.55 -3.69
N ARG A 280 15.89 -8.23 -2.50
CA ARG A 280 17.28 -7.74 -2.32
C ARG A 280 17.66 -6.61 -3.29
N GLY A 281 16.77 -5.63 -3.43
CA GLY A 281 16.99 -4.46 -4.28
C GLY A 281 16.86 -4.69 -5.79
N ARG A 282 16.37 -5.85 -6.22
CA ARG A 282 16.14 -6.22 -7.62
C ARG A 282 14.69 -6.51 -7.91
N VAL A 283 14.25 -6.27 -9.12
CA VAL A 283 12.99 -6.79 -9.63
C VAL A 283 13.24 -8.24 -10.05
N VAL A 284 12.49 -9.17 -9.46
CA VAL A 284 12.62 -10.61 -9.73
C VAL A 284 11.44 -11.16 -10.51
N ASP A 285 10.29 -10.46 -10.48
CA ASP A 285 9.11 -10.84 -11.25
C ASP A 285 8.27 -9.59 -11.55
N HIS A 286 7.58 -9.56 -12.70
CA HIS A 286 6.73 -8.46 -13.11
C HIS A 286 5.68 -8.94 -14.12
N GLY A 287 4.45 -8.48 -13.95
CA GLY A 287 3.36 -8.77 -14.88
C GLY A 287 2.02 -8.24 -14.42
N SER A 288 1.00 -8.50 -15.22
CA SER A 288 -0.39 -8.19 -14.82
C SER A 288 -0.75 -8.94 -13.54
N ARG A 289 -1.72 -8.42 -12.79
CA ARG A 289 -2.24 -9.09 -11.60
C ARG A 289 -2.57 -10.56 -11.89
N GLN A 290 -3.23 -10.84 -13.01
CA GLN A 290 -3.59 -12.21 -13.38
C GLN A 290 -2.36 -13.09 -13.59
N GLN A 291 -1.34 -12.61 -14.32
CA GLN A 291 -0.12 -13.38 -14.58
C GLN A 291 0.63 -13.72 -13.29
N ILE A 292 0.83 -12.73 -12.43
CA ILE A 292 1.59 -12.91 -11.18
C ILE A 292 0.88 -13.85 -10.20
N PHE A 293 -0.45 -13.87 -10.18
CA PHE A 293 -1.23 -14.71 -9.26
C PHE A 293 -1.65 -16.06 -9.85
N THR A 294 -1.31 -16.37 -11.10
CA THR A 294 -1.62 -17.66 -11.74
C THR A 294 -0.35 -18.50 -11.85
N PRO A 295 -0.33 -19.74 -11.31
CA PRO A 295 0.80 -20.65 -11.48
C PRO A 295 1.08 -20.98 -12.97
N PRO A 296 2.35 -21.29 -13.33
CA PRO A 296 3.54 -21.43 -12.46
C PRO A 296 4.14 -20.07 -12.05
N HIS A 297 4.59 -19.97 -10.81
CA HIS A 297 5.24 -18.76 -10.27
C HIS A 297 6.76 -18.85 -10.41
N GLN A 298 7.45 -17.70 -10.47
CA GLN A 298 8.87 -17.63 -10.18
C GLN A 298 9.14 -18.11 -8.75
N ASP A 299 10.29 -18.73 -8.49
CA ASP A 299 10.59 -19.38 -7.21
C ASP A 299 10.33 -18.47 -6.00
N TYR A 300 10.81 -17.23 -6.05
CA TYR A 300 10.61 -16.28 -4.95
C TYR A 300 9.16 -15.81 -4.84
N THR A 301 8.50 -15.55 -5.96
CA THR A 301 7.07 -15.17 -5.99
C THR A 301 6.22 -16.28 -5.38
N GLY A 302 6.49 -17.53 -5.74
CA GLY A 302 5.82 -18.70 -5.15
C GLY A 302 6.06 -18.82 -3.64
N LEU A 303 7.31 -18.61 -3.20
CA LEU A 303 7.66 -18.61 -1.77
C LEU A 303 6.92 -17.50 -1.02
N LEU A 304 6.89 -16.28 -1.58
CA LEU A 304 6.20 -15.13 -0.98
C LEU A 304 4.71 -15.42 -0.78
N PHE A 305 4.03 -15.95 -1.80
CA PHE A 305 2.60 -16.27 -1.73
C PHE A 305 2.29 -17.47 -0.84
N SER A 306 3.14 -18.50 -0.85
CA SER A 306 2.97 -19.66 0.03
C SER A 306 3.20 -19.35 1.51
N SER A 307 3.84 -18.22 1.79
CA SER A 307 4.10 -17.76 3.16
C SER A 307 2.98 -16.85 3.71
N GLU A 308 1.98 -16.50 2.88
CA GLU A 308 0.83 -15.71 3.32
C GLU A 308 -0.14 -16.58 4.14
N PRO A 309 -0.42 -16.24 5.42
CA PRO A 309 -1.35 -17.00 6.23
C PRO A 309 -2.76 -17.00 5.60
N GLN A 310 -3.38 -18.18 5.55
CA GLN A 310 -4.75 -18.34 5.04
C GLN A 310 -5.74 -18.50 6.21
N MET A 311 -7.00 -18.15 5.98
CA MET A 311 -8.09 -18.38 6.95
C MET A 311 -8.54 -19.85 6.94
N ASP A 312 -7.60 -20.75 7.12
CA ASP A 312 -7.80 -22.19 7.13
C ASP A 312 -6.94 -22.77 8.28
N PRO A 313 -7.55 -23.33 9.31
CA PRO A 313 -6.83 -23.81 10.50
C PRO A 313 -5.69 -24.79 10.18
N ASP A 314 -5.86 -25.62 9.15
CA ASP A 314 -4.89 -26.67 8.79
C ASP A 314 -3.81 -26.17 7.81
N TRP A 315 -3.84 -24.90 7.39
CA TRP A 315 -2.90 -24.37 6.39
C TRP A 315 -1.45 -24.43 6.85
N LEU A 316 -1.18 -24.05 8.11
CA LEU A 316 0.19 -24.04 8.66
C LEU A 316 0.78 -25.46 8.72
N ASP A 317 0.00 -26.43 9.16
CA ASP A 317 0.44 -27.83 9.25
C ASP A 317 0.73 -28.40 7.87
N ARG A 318 -0.13 -28.12 6.88
CA ARG A 318 0.10 -28.50 5.49
C ARG A 318 1.36 -27.85 4.92
N LEU A 319 1.58 -26.56 5.20
CA LEU A 319 2.76 -25.83 4.76
C LEU A 319 4.04 -26.43 5.37
N LEU A 320 4.05 -26.71 6.66
CA LEU A 320 5.19 -27.31 7.35
C LEU A 320 5.48 -28.73 6.81
N ALA A 321 4.45 -29.54 6.61
CA ALA A 321 4.59 -30.88 6.02
C ALA A 321 5.19 -30.83 4.60
N SER A 322 4.82 -29.83 3.79
CA SER A 322 5.37 -29.67 2.44
C SER A 322 6.81 -29.18 2.40
N ARG A 323 7.29 -28.51 3.46
CA ARG A 323 8.66 -27.96 3.57
C ARG A 323 9.63 -28.88 4.30
N THR A 324 9.14 -29.93 4.98
CA THR A 324 10.01 -30.92 5.64
C THR A 324 10.67 -31.77 4.54
N PRO A 325 12.02 -31.80 4.40
CA PRO A 325 12.65 -32.69 3.46
C PRO A 325 12.29 -34.12 3.82
N GLN A 326 11.84 -34.93 2.86
CA GLN A 326 11.72 -36.37 3.01
C GLN A 326 13.12 -36.96 3.27
N THR A 327 13.61 -36.92 4.48
CA THR A 327 14.76 -37.74 4.93
C THR A 327 14.28 -39.15 5.16
N SER A 328 13.98 -39.86 4.09
CA SER A 328 13.91 -41.31 4.08
C SER A 328 15.04 -41.83 3.21
N ASN A 329 16.19 -41.98 3.80
CA ASN A 329 17.19 -42.92 3.29
C ASN A 329 17.26 -44.11 4.26
N PRO A 330 16.52 -45.20 4.04
CA PRO A 330 16.67 -46.46 4.78
C PRO A 330 17.71 -47.31 4.06
N SER A 331 18.99 -46.99 4.20
CA SER A 331 20.06 -47.88 3.69
C SER A 331 21.36 -47.61 4.43
N LEU A 332 21.38 -47.94 5.72
CA LEU A 332 22.61 -48.28 6.46
C LEU A 332 22.25 -49.25 7.63
N GLU A 333 21.70 -50.40 7.26
CA GLU A 333 21.85 -51.61 8.05
C GLU A 333 22.41 -52.68 7.14
N LYS A 334 23.58 -53.19 7.56
CA LYS A 334 24.37 -54.33 7.11
C LYS A 334 25.62 -53.93 6.29
N VAL A 335 26.76 -53.80 6.95
CA VAL A 335 27.87 -54.78 7.00
C VAL A 335 28.68 -54.52 8.27
#